data_0b298c2711c7cda5e73ffd8617a6fa31
#
_entry.id   0b298c2711c7cda5e73ffd8617a6fa31
#
_cell.length_a   1.000
_cell.length_b   1.000
_cell.length_c   1.000
_cell.angle_alpha   90.00
_cell.angle_beta   90.00
_cell.angle_gamma   90.00
#
_symmetry.space_group_name_H-M   'P 1'
#
loop_
_entity.id
_entity.type
_entity.pdbx_description
1 polymer ?
#
loop_
_entity_poly.entity_id
_entity_poly.type
_entity_poly.pdbx_seq_one_letter_code
_entity_poly.pdbx_strand_id
1 'polypeptide(L)'
;MKVIRLILGYIILLVDYVTRPKPIIRDKSVQKMLNNKTLNMSLYQFKLCPFCVKVRRYIRKYSLNIEIKDAKNNKKSRKDLYKFGGKLKVPCLRIKNKDNDLWLYESKDIINFLMNNLKLENK
;
A
#
# COMPACT_ATOMS: atom_id res chain seq x y z
N MET A 1 -19.18 -19.75 4.47
CA MET A 1 -18.68 -18.68 3.62
C MET A 1 -17.47 -17.96 4.17
N LYS A 2 -17.44 -17.64 5.47
CA LYS A 2 -16.25 -17.02 6.08
C LYS A 2 -15.01 -17.91 5.98
N VAL A 3 -15.19 -19.22 6.11
CA VAL A 3 -14.08 -20.19 6.02
C VAL A 3 -13.47 -20.20 4.61
N ILE A 4 -14.30 -20.13 3.58
CA ILE A 4 -13.84 -20.10 2.19
C ILE A 4 -13.04 -18.84 1.91
N ARG A 5 -13.51 -17.68 2.41
CA ARG A 5 -12.79 -16.41 2.29
C ARG A 5 -11.43 -16.46 2.98
N LEU A 6 -11.40 -17.06 4.16
CA LEU A 6 -10.16 -17.19 4.93
C LEU A 6 -9.16 -18.09 4.19
N ILE A 7 -9.63 -19.22 3.68
CA ILE A 7 -8.80 -20.15 2.90
C ILE A 7 -8.26 -19.46 1.65
N LEU A 8 -9.13 -18.78 0.90
CA LEU A 8 -8.70 -18.05 -0.30
C LEU A 8 -7.70 -16.95 0.03
N GLY A 9 -7.92 -16.24 1.15
CA GLY A 9 -6.98 -15.21 1.61
C GLY A 9 -5.60 -15.78 1.90
N TYR A 10 -5.52 -16.92 2.59
CA TYR A 10 -4.24 -17.58 2.86
C TYR A 10 -3.60 -18.14 1.62
N ILE A 11 -4.38 -18.66 0.67
CA ILE A 11 -3.85 -19.12 -0.62
C ILE A 11 -3.23 -17.95 -1.37
N ILE A 12 -3.88 -16.80 -1.39
CA ILE A 12 -3.37 -15.59 -2.03
C ILE A 12 -2.07 -15.16 -1.38
N LEU A 13 -1.98 -15.20 -0.04
CA LEU A 13 -0.75 -14.87 0.67
C LEU A 13 0.38 -15.84 0.35
N LEU A 14 0.07 -17.12 0.24
CA LEU A 14 1.06 -18.14 -0.10
C LEU A 14 1.58 -17.90 -1.51
N VAL A 15 0.69 -17.65 -2.47
CA VAL A 15 1.07 -17.35 -3.85
C VAL A 15 1.91 -16.07 -3.89
N ASP A 16 1.51 -15.05 -3.14
CA ASP A 16 2.28 -13.81 -3.03
C ASP A 16 3.68 -14.07 -2.49
N TYR A 17 3.79 -14.87 -1.42
CA TYR A 17 5.08 -15.20 -0.82
C TYR A 17 6.00 -15.93 -1.80
N VAL A 18 5.46 -16.95 -2.50
CA VAL A 18 6.23 -17.75 -3.45
C VAL A 18 6.63 -16.94 -4.68
N THR A 19 5.76 -16.05 -5.14
CA THR A 19 5.98 -15.26 -6.36
C THR A 19 6.41 -13.83 -6.11
N ARG A 20 6.95 -13.54 -4.91
CA ARG A 20 7.38 -12.19 -4.57
C ARG A 20 8.33 -11.62 -5.60
N PRO A 21 8.06 -10.42 -6.13
CA PRO A 21 8.98 -9.78 -7.04
C PRO A 21 10.26 -9.37 -6.31
N LYS A 22 11.38 -9.44 -7.01
CA LYS A 22 12.64 -8.95 -6.46
C LYS A 22 12.62 -7.42 -6.45
N PRO A 23 12.97 -6.79 -5.32
CA PRO A 23 13.00 -5.33 -5.25
C PRO A 23 14.05 -4.76 -6.21
N ILE A 24 13.72 -3.65 -6.84
CA ILE A 24 14.65 -2.91 -7.67
C ILE A 24 15.72 -2.29 -6.78
N ILE A 25 16.98 -2.41 -7.18
CA ILE A 25 18.09 -1.78 -6.49
C ILE A 25 18.47 -0.51 -7.25
N ARG A 26 18.48 0.63 -6.55
CA ARG A 26 18.82 1.92 -7.12
C ARG A 26 20.08 2.47 -6.47
N ASP A 27 20.69 3.49 -7.11
CA ASP A 27 21.73 4.28 -6.47
C ASP A 27 21.22 4.84 -5.14
N LYS A 28 22.11 4.92 -4.15
CA LYS A 28 21.77 5.43 -2.81
C LYS A 28 21.15 6.83 -2.86
N SER A 29 21.68 7.70 -3.71
CA SER A 29 21.18 9.07 -3.85
C SER A 29 19.75 9.09 -4.42
N VAL A 30 19.48 8.28 -5.44
CA VAL A 30 18.15 8.18 -6.06
C VAL A 30 17.16 7.56 -5.08
N GLN A 31 17.58 6.50 -4.39
CA GLN A 31 16.72 5.83 -3.40
C GLN A 31 16.39 6.77 -2.24
N LYS A 32 17.35 7.59 -1.81
CA LYS A 32 17.14 8.58 -0.74
C LYS A 32 16.12 9.63 -1.16
N MET A 33 16.20 10.14 -2.39
CA MET A 33 15.20 11.07 -2.92
C MET A 33 13.81 10.44 -2.94
N LEU A 34 13.72 9.19 -3.37
CA LEU A 34 12.45 8.47 -3.43
C LEU A 34 11.88 8.23 -2.02
N ASN A 35 12.74 7.85 -1.07
CA ASN A 35 12.33 7.68 0.33
C ASN A 35 11.79 8.99 0.90
N ASN A 36 12.41 10.13 0.58
CA ASN A 36 11.93 11.42 1.03
C ASN A 36 10.55 11.76 0.46
N LYS A 37 10.30 11.40 -0.80
CA LYS A 37 9.01 11.63 -1.44
C LYS A 37 7.89 10.79 -0.82
N THR A 38 8.22 9.64 -0.23
CA THR A 38 7.23 8.74 0.35
C THR A 38 7.09 8.85 1.87
N LEU A 39 7.85 9.75 2.51
CA LEU A 39 7.81 9.94 3.98
C LEU A 39 6.41 10.30 4.49
N ASN A 40 5.65 11.03 3.69
CA ASN A 40 4.30 11.48 4.07
C ASN A 40 3.21 10.53 3.62
N MET A 41 3.58 9.32 3.16
CA MET A 41 2.61 8.34 2.66
C MET A 41 2.45 7.19 3.63
N SER A 42 1.20 6.71 3.76
CA SER A 42 0.87 5.53 4.56
C SER A 42 -0.17 4.70 3.83
N LEU A 43 0.01 3.39 3.80
CA LEU A 43 -0.95 2.47 3.19
C LEU A 43 -1.76 1.78 4.29
N TYR A 44 -3.06 2.05 4.33
CA TYR A 44 -3.99 1.35 5.21
C TYR A 44 -4.49 0.11 4.47
N GLN A 45 -4.36 -1.05 5.09
CA GLN A 45 -4.64 -2.30 4.39
C GLN A 45 -5.08 -3.41 5.35
N PHE A 46 -5.64 -4.47 4.77
CA PHE A 46 -5.91 -5.73 5.46
C PHE A 46 -4.98 -6.80 4.89
N LYS A 47 -4.40 -7.62 5.76
CA LYS A 47 -3.41 -8.61 5.36
C LYS A 47 -3.93 -9.58 4.30
N LEU A 48 -5.19 -10.02 4.42
CA LEU A 48 -5.78 -11.04 3.54
C LEU A 48 -6.54 -10.47 2.34
N CYS A 49 -6.56 -9.15 2.16
CA CYS A 49 -7.27 -8.53 1.05
C CYS A 49 -6.48 -8.65 -0.26
N PRO A 50 -7.06 -9.23 -1.32
CA PRO A 50 -6.34 -9.40 -2.60
C PRO A 50 -5.87 -8.09 -3.22
N PHE A 51 -6.69 -7.05 -3.14
CA PHE A 51 -6.32 -5.74 -3.68
C PHE A 51 -5.21 -5.08 -2.87
N CYS A 52 -5.19 -5.34 -1.56
CA CYS A 52 -4.10 -4.89 -0.70
C CYS A 52 -2.79 -5.61 -1.04
N VAL A 53 -2.85 -6.91 -1.30
CA VAL A 53 -1.70 -7.69 -1.74
C VAL A 53 -1.12 -7.11 -3.03
N LYS A 54 -1.98 -6.75 -3.97
CA LYS A 54 -1.57 -6.15 -5.25
C LYS A 54 -0.75 -4.87 -5.03
N VAL A 55 -1.22 -3.99 -4.16
CA VAL A 55 -0.52 -2.74 -3.85
C VAL A 55 0.79 -3.01 -3.13
N ARG A 56 0.79 -3.93 -2.15
CA ARG A 56 2.03 -4.29 -1.42
C ARG A 56 3.09 -4.87 -2.36
N ARG A 57 2.69 -5.69 -3.33
CA ARG A 57 3.61 -6.24 -4.33
C ARG A 57 4.23 -5.13 -5.17
N TYR A 58 3.44 -4.14 -5.55
CA TYR A 58 3.91 -2.97 -6.29
C TYR A 58 4.93 -2.17 -5.48
N ILE A 59 4.60 -1.89 -4.22
CA ILE A 59 5.49 -1.18 -3.29
C ILE A 59 6.82 -1.91 -3.16
N ARG A 60 6.78 -3.23 -3.01
CA ARG A 60 7.98 -4.06 -2.89
C ARG A 60 8.80 -4.05 -4.19
N LYS A 61 8.14 -4.24 -5.32
CA LYS A 61 8.81 -4.29 -6.63
C LYS A 61 9.63 -3.03 -6.90
N TYR A 62 9.11 -1.88 -6.56
CA TYR A 62 9.78 -0.61 -6.81
C TYR A 62 10.55 -0.07 -5.61
N SER A 63 10.72 -0.89 -4.58
CA SER A 63 11.48 -0.54 -3.36
C SER A 63 11.02 0.79 -2.75
N LEU A 64 9.71 0.95 -2.64
CA LEU A 64 9.11 2.15 -2.04
C LEU A 64 9.07 2.00 -0.53
N ASN A 65 9.51 3.03 0.19
CA ASN A 65 9.51 3.03 1.65
C ASN A 65 8.24 3.71 2.18
N ILE A 66 7.11 3.04 1.98
CA ILE A 66 5.79 3.52 2.41
C ILE A 66 5.39 2.75 3.67
N GLU A 67 4.96 3.47 4.72
CA GLU A 67 4.51 2.85 5.96
C GLU A 67 3.24 2.03 5.71
N ILE A 68 3.24 0.78 6.17
CA ILE A 68 2.08 -0.11 6.07
C ILE A 68 1.35 -0.12 7.39
N LYS A 69 0.06 0.23 7.38
CA LYS A 69 -0.78 0.26 8.57
C LYS A 69 -1.88 -0.79 8.49
N ASP A 70 -1.97 -1.63 9.51
CA ASP A 70 -2.98 -2.68 9.59
C ASP A 70 -4.30 -2.09 10.10
N ALA A 71 -5.23 -1.83 9.18
CA ALA A 71 -6.51 -1.24 9.52
C ALA A 71 -7.52 -2.24 10.06
N LYS A 72 -7.17 -3.54 10.09
CA LYS A 72 -8.05 -4.56 10.66
C LYS A 72 -7.77 -4.79 12.14
N ASN A 73 -6.51 -4.99 12.49
CA ASN A 73 -6.12 -5.37 13.85
C ASN A 73 -5.65 -4.20 14.70
N ASN A 74 -5.17 -3.13 14.08
CA ASN A 74 -4.74 -1.93 14.80
C ASN A 74 -5.91 -0.96 14.92
N LYS A 75 -6.40 -0.80 16.15
CA LYS A 75 -7.58 0.03 16.43
C LYS A 75 -7.38 1.48 16.03
N LYS A 76 -6.19 2.03 16.27
CA LYS A 76 -5.88 3.42 15.91
C LYS A 76 -5.91 3.61 14.40
N SER A 77 -5.25 2.73 13.65
CA SER A 77 -5.23 2.81 12.19
C SER A 77 -6.63 2.69 11.60
N ARG A 78 -7.44 1.77 12.12
CA ARG A 78 -8.83 1.60 11.70
C ARG A 78 -9.66 2.85 11.96
N LYS A 79 -9.50 3.42 13.16
CA LYS A 79 -10.20 4.64 13.56
C LYS A 79 -9.80 5.83 12.69
N ASP A 80 -8.51 5.98 12.44
CA ASP A 80 -7.99 7.05 11.59
C ASP A 80 -8.53 6.96 10.17
N LEU A 81 -8.55 5.75 9.61
CA LEU A 81 -9.07 5.52 8.27
C LEU A 81 -10.55 5.89 8.18
N TYR A 82 -11.36 5.46 9.14
CA TYR A 82 -12.78 5.76 9.16
C TYR A 82 -13.05 7.24 9.41
N LYS A 83 -12.39 7.81 10.43
CA LYS A 83 -12.65 9.18 10.88
C LYS A 83 -12.12 10.23 9.91
N PHE A 84 -10.87 10.10 9.49
CA PHE A 84 -10.22 11.10 8.64
C PHE A 84 -10.36 10.79 7.16
N GLY A 85 -10.36 9.53 6.78
CA GLY A 85 -10.57 9.11 5.40
C GLY A 85 -12.03 9.09 4.98
N GLY A 86 -12.94 8.96 5.95
CA GLY A 86 -14.38 8.96 5.72
C GLY A 86 -14.97 7.60 5.37
N LYS A 87 -14.15 6.62 5.07
CA LYS A 87 -14.60 5.27 4.70
C LYS A 87 -13.68 4.20 5.26
N LEU A 88 -14.26 3.12 5.78
CA LEU A 88 -13.48 1.94 6.18
C LEU A 88 -13.33 1.01 4.98
N LYS A 89 -12.52 1.41 4.02
CA LYS A 89 -12.28 0.66 2.78
C LYS A 89 -10.78 0.55 2.53
N VAL A 90 -10.31 -0.62 2.16
CA VAL A 90 -8.91 -0.88 1.89
C VAL A 90 -8.74 -1.50 0.50
N PRO A 91 -7.60 -1.34 -0.16
CA PRO A 91 -6.46 -0.53 0.26
C PRO A 91 -6.74 0.96 0.19
N CYS A 92 -6.09 1.73 1.06
CA CYS A 92 -6.20 3.18 1.06
C CYS A 92 -4.82 3.80 1.25
N LEU A 93 -4.41 4.64 0.32
CA LEU A 93 -3.16 5.39 0.44
C LEU A 93 -3.46 6.78 0.97
N ARG A 94 -2.89 7.12 2.11
CA ARG A 94 -2.97 8.45 2.70
C ARG A 94 -1.71 9.22 2.37
N ILE A 95 -1.85 10.39 1.79
CA ILE A 95 -0.75 11.30 1.53
C ILE A 95 -0.97 12.55 2.37
N LYS A 96 -0.12 12.75 3.38
CA LYS A 96 -0.25 13.89 4.29
C LYS A 96 0.28 15.15 3.62
N ASN A 97 -0.54 16.18 3.57
CA ASN A 97 -0.19 17.50 3.08
C ASN A 97 -0.45 18.53 4.17
N LYS A 98 0.15 19.72 4.04
CA LYS A 98 0.01 20.77 5.04
C LYS A 98 -1.44 21.20 5.26
N ASP A 99 -2.22 21.31 4.19
CA ASP A 99 -3.59 21.83 4.27
C ASP A 99 -4.61 20.72 4.41
N ASN A 100 -4.55 19.71 3.54
CA ASN A 100 -5.48 18.59 3.54
C ASN A 100 -4.76 17.32 3.14
N ASP A 101 -5.07 16.22 3.84
CA ASP A 101 -4.56 14.92 3.46
C ASP A 101 -5.33 14.40 2.24
N LEU A 102 -4.63 13.77 1.33
CA LEU A 102 -5.23 13.07 0.20
C LEU A 102 -5.44 11.60 0.57
N TRP A 103 -6.63 11.07 0.30
CA TRP A 103 -6.98 9.68 0.56
C TRP A 103 -7.41 9.01 -0.74
N LEU A 104 -6.62 8.04 -1.18
CA LEU A 104 -6.90 7.27 -2.41
C LEU A 104 -7.35 5.87 -2.05
N TYR A 105 -8.52 5.44 -2.55
CA TYR A 105 -9.12 4.16 -2.15
C TYR A 105 -8.97 3.24 -3.33
N GLU A 106 -8.97 2.95 -4.27
CA GLU A 106 -8.87 1.92 -5.29
C GLU A 106 -7.40 1.55 -5.57
N SER A 107 -7.12 0.25 -5.60
CA SER A 107 -5.75 -0.23 -5.88
C SER A 107 -5.21 0.33 -7.19
N LYS A 108 -6.05 0.40 -8.20
CA LYS A 108 -5.69 0.97 -9.51
C LYS A 108 -5.27 2.43 -9.41
N ASP A 109 -6.05 3.22 -8.67
CA ASP A 109 -5.78 4.65 -8.49
C ASP A 109 -4.52 4.87 -7.67
N ILE A 110 -4.30 4.05 -6.64
CA ILE A 110 -3.10 4.10 -5.82
C ILE A 110 -1.86 3.83 -6.68
N ILE A 111 -1.88 2.77 -7.46
CA ILE A 111 -0.75 2.39 -8.32
C ILE A 111 -0.49 3.47 -9.37
N ASN A 112 -1.52 3.99 -10.00
CA ASN A 112 -1.37 5.07 -10.99
C ASN A 112 -0.78 6.33 -10.35
N PHE A 113 -1.23 6.68 -9.15
CA PHE A 113 -0.70 7.83 -8.42
C PHE A 113 0.79 7.66 -8.14
N LEU A 114 1.19 6.49 -7.63
CA LEU A 114 2.60 6.22 -7.31
C LEU A 114 3.45 6.23 -8.57
N MET A 115 2.98 5.62 -9.65
CA MET A 115 3.69 5.59 -10.92
C MET A 115 3.93 6.99 -11.46
N ASN A 116 2.91 7.83 -11.48
CA ASN A 116 2.98 9.15 -12.07
C ASN A 116 3.75 10.14 -11.19
N ASN A 117 3.53 10.11 -9.87
CA ASN A 117 4.11 11.08 -8.96
C ASN A 117 5.56 10.77 -8.58
N LEU A 118 5.92 9.50 -8.57
CA LEU A 118 7.29 9.08 -8.27
C LEU A 118 8.10 8.82 -9.54
N LYS A 119 7.50 9.01 -10.71
CA LYS A 119 8.13 8.77 -12.02
C LYS A 119 8.76 7.38 -12.12
N LEU A 120 8.00 6.38 -11.68
CA LEU A 120 8.44 5.00 -11.73
C LEU A 120 8.37 4.47 -13.16
N GLU A 121 9.42 3.76 -13.58
CA GLU A 121 9.42 3.12 -14.88
C GLU A 121 8.60 1.84 -14.83
N ASN A 122 7.78 1.65 -15.84
CA ASN A 122 6.93 0.47 -15.94
C ASN A 122 7.71 -0.66 -16.63
N LYS A 123 8.50 -1.38 -15.84
CA LYS A 123 9.27 -2.53 -16.32
C LYS A 123 8.74 -3.85 -15.77
#